data_3961b3c8db1785472b211396e620caba
#
_entry.id   3961b3c8db1785472b211396e620caba
#
_cell.length_a   1.000
_cell.length_b   1.000
_cell.length_c   1.000
_cell.angle_alpha   90.00
_cell.angle_beta   90.00
_cell.angle_gamma   90.00
#
_symmetry.space_group_name_H-M   'P 1'
#
loop_
_entity.id
_entity.type
_entity.pdbx_description
1 polymer ?
#
loop_
_entity_poly.entity_id
_entity_poly.type
_entity_poly.pdbx_seq_one_letter_code
_entity_poly.pdbx_strand_id
1 'polypeptide(L)'
;DSLGGTKSIAKLIEKEPRNGVIQKQLLNLILKNLTEQKKVKLKLGVSIYSDKAFEQLNTQFIRELLEETRHHAKKQLPDLNLRTVEPKSSSLSSAQIIHSGLLKTSGLSLSFIIQENQIILTQTIQVPNLKKYTLRDYGKPKPSGKNGMLPPKLAQILLNLSGTKPGQTILDPFCGSGTVLQEALLQNI
;
A
#
# COMPACT_ATOMS: atom_id res chain seq x y z
N ASP A 1 6.39 -9.88 -8.07
CA ASP A 1 7.24 -8.85 -7.43
C ASP A 1 8.15 -8.07 -8.39
N SER A 2 7.89 -8.09 -9.71
CA SER A 2 8.71 -7.39 -10.72
C SER A 2 8.43 -5.88 -10.84
N LEU A 3 7.39 -5.36 -10.18
CA LEU A 3 6.99 -3.95 -10.28
C LEU A 3 7.77 -3.07 -9.27
N GLY A 4 9.00 -2.71 -9.59
CA GLY A 4 9.89 -1.92 -8.72
C GLY A 4 9.27 -0.63 -8.17
N GLY A 5 8.49 0.11 -8.99
CA GLY A 5 7.83 1.36 -8.60
C GLY A 5 6.57 1.21 -7.76
N THR A 6 5.98 0.01 -7.71
CA THR A 6 4.68 -0.20 -7.08
C THR A 6 4.76 -0.16 -5.55
N LYS A 7 3.88 0.61 -4.93
CA LYS A 7 3.75 0.72 -3.47
C LYS A 7 2.81 -0.35 -2.90
N SER A 8 1.72 -0.63 -3.60
CA SER A 8 0.74 -1.66 -3.25
C SER A 8 -0.11 -2.02 -4.47
N ILE A 9 -0.71 -3.21 -4.43
CA ILE A 9 -1.75 -3.63 -5.39
C ILE A 9 -3.06 -3.71 -4.60
N ALA A 10 -4.11 -3.12 -5.15
CA ALA A 10 -5.41 -3.09 -4.52
C ALA A 10 -6.51 -3.56 -5.49
N LYS A 11 -7.52 -4.22 -4.93
CA LYS A 11 -8.74 -4.61 -5.64
C LYS A 11 -9.74 -3.47 -5.52
N LEU A 12 -10.34 -3.08 -6.64
CA LEU A 12 -11.46 -2.15 -6.64
C LEU A 12 -12.66 -2.80 -5.92
N ILE A 13 -13.25 -2.08 -4.98
CA ILE A 13 -14.49 -2.47 -4.30
C ILE A 13 -15.66 -1.71 -4.91
N GLU A 14 -15.61 -0.39 -4.86
CA GLU A 14 -16.72 0.47 -5.25
C GLU A 14 -16.24 1.81 -5.81
N LYS A 15 -17.07 2.43 -6.65
CA LYS A 15 -16.91 3.81 -7.11
C LYS A 15 -18.23 4.54 -6.87
N GLU A 16 -18.17 5.66 -6.19
CA GLU A 16 -19.34 6.49 -5.94
C GLU A 16 -19.10 7.94 -6.38
N PRO A 17 -20.12 8.66 -6.84
CA PRO A 17 -20.02 10.09 -7.03
C PRO A 17 -19.76 10.77 -5.69
N ARG A 18 -18.94 11.80 -5.68
CA ARG A 18 -18.67 12.59 -4.48
C ARG A 18 -19.83 13.54 -4.20
N ASN A 19 -20.59 13.25 -3.16
CA ASN A 19 -21.78 14.01 -2.75
C ASN A 19 -21.71 14.39 -1.27
N GLY A 20 -21.96 15.66 -0.96
CA GLY A 20 -22.07 16.12 0.43
C GLY A 20 -20.74 16.10 1.23
N VAL A 21 -20.83 15.78 2.52
CA VAL A 21 -19.69 15.79 3.45
C VAL A 21 -18.86 14.52 3.27
N ILE A 22 -17.63 14.68 2.81
CA ILE A 22 -16.68 13.57 2.53
C ILE A 22 -16.59 12.61 3.71
N GLN A 23 -16.37 13.11 4.93
CA GLN A 23 -16.23 12.28 6.13
C GLN A 23 -17.39 11.30 6.31
N LYS A 24 -18.62 11.78 6.14
CA LYS A 24 -19.83 10.95 6.25
C LYS A 24 -19.92 9.89 5.14
N GLN A 25 -19.53 10.23 3.92
CA GLN A 25 -19.47 9.25 2.82
C GLN A 25 -18.43 8.16 3.09
N LEU A 26 -17.21 8.53 3.51
CA LEU A 26 -16.17 7.55 3.82
C LEU A 26 -16.57 6.65 4.98
N LEU A 27 -17.19 7.22 6.04
CA LEU A 27 -17.70 6.45 7.16
C LEU A 27 -18.74 5.41 6.71
N ASN A 28 -19.71 5.81 5.91
CA ASN A 28 -20.74 4.90 5.41
C ASN A 28 -20.14 3.76 4.56
N LEU A 29 -19.20 4.07 3.68
CA LEU A 29 -18.49 3.07 2.87
C LEU A 29 -17.70 2.08 3.73
N ILE A 30 -17.04 2.56 4.79
CA ILE A 30 -16.33 1.68 5.73
C ILE A 30 -17.33 0.78 6.45
N LEU A 31 -18.39 1.33 7.04
CA LEU A 31 -19.40 0.55 7.79
C LEU A 31 -20.07 -0.50 6.92
N LYS A 32 -20.45 -0.15 5.68
CA LYS A 32 -20.98 -1.10 4.69
C LYS A 32 -20.00 -2.27 4.47
N ASN A 33 -18.72 -1.98 4.26
CA ASN A 33 -17.70 -3.00 4.10
C ASN A 33 -17.48 -3.86 5.35
N LEU A 34 -17.56 -3.28 6.54
CA LEU A 34 -17.44 -4.02 7.79
C LEU A 34 -18.58 -5.01 8.00
N THR A 35 -19.82 -4.65 7.65
CA THR A 35 -20.99 -5.55 7.75
C THR A 35 -20.85 -6.76 6.82
N GLU A 36 -20.29 -6.57 5.63
CA GLU A 36 -20.07 -7.65 4.66
C GLU A 36 -19.04 -8.67 5.11
N GLN A 37 -18.09 -8.28 5.99
CA GLN A 37 -16.98 -9.17 6.41
C GLN A 37 -17.42 -10.35 7.28
N LYS A 38 -18.56 -10.28 7.98
CA LYS A 38 -19.10 -11.33 8.88
C LYS A 38 -18.03 -11.92 9.84
N LYS A 39 -17.16 -11.07 10.39
CA LYS A 39 -16.03 -11.48 11.26
C LYS A 39 -16.25 -11.01 12.68
N VAL A 40 -15.83 -11.84 13.65
CA VAL A 40 -15.85 -11.48 15.09
C VAL A 40 -14.66 -10.61 15.49
N LYS A 41 -13.51 -10.76 14.83
CA LYS A 41 -12.30 -9.96 15.09
C LYS A 41 -11.75 -9.40 13.80
N LEU A 42 -11.55 -8.09 13.73
CA LEU A 42 -11.03 -7.42 12.55
C LEU A 42 -10.06 -6.29 12.91
N LYS A 43 -8.96 -6.19 12.16
CA LYS A 43 -8.08 -5.03 12.17
C LYS A 43 -8.34 -4.21 10.91
N LEU A 44 -8.67 -2.95 11.08
CA LEU A 44 -8.93 -2.01 9.99
C LEU A 44 -7.80 -1.00 9.87
N GLY A 45 -7.26 -0.85 8.69
CA GLY A 45 -6.37 0.25 8.32
C GLY A 45 -6.96 1.03 7.16
N VAL A 46 -6.88 2.36 7.23
CA VAL A 46 -7.39 3.26 6.20
C VAL A 46 -6.26 4.11 5.64
N SER A 47 -6.23 4.26 4.32
CA SER A 47 -5.36 5.17 3.59
C SER A 47 -6.21 6.09 2.73
N ILE A 48 -5.81 7.36 2.61
CA ILE A 48 -6.46 8.31 1.72
C ILE A 48 -5.43 8.83 0.73
N TYR A 49 -5.78 8.78 -0.54
CA TYR A 49 -5.05 9.36 -1.66
C TYR A 49 -5.94 10.41 -2.30
N SER A 50 -5.48 11.63 -2.35
CA SER A 50 -6.25 12.76 -2.89
C SER A 50 -5.36 13.72 -3.63
N ASP A 51 -5.94 14.51 -4.52
CA ASP A 51 -5.29 15.63 -5.15
C ASP A 51 -5.00 16.74 -4.13
N LYS A 52 -4.09 17.67 -4.45
CA LYS A 52 -3.71 18.80 -3.59
C LYS A 52 -4.89 19.67 -3.12
N ALA A 53 -5.98 19.67 -3.90
CA ALA A 53 -7.21 20.37 -3.53
C ALA A 53 -7.87 19.86 -2.21
N PHE A 54 -7.42 18.72 -1.67
CA PHE A 54 -7.98 18.08 -0.48
C PHE A 54 -6.94 17.92 0.64
N GLU A 55 -6.10 18.94 0.88
CA GLU A 55 -5.06 18.91 1.92
C GLU A 55 -5.60 18.71 3.34
N GLN A 56 -6.90 19.04 3.59
CA GLN A 56 -7.59 18.77 4.84
C GLN A 56 -7.72 17.26 5.15
N LEU A 57 -7.61 16.37 4.15
CA LEU A 57 -7.67 14.91 4.33
C LEU A 57 -6.34 14.34 4.83
N ASN A 58 -5.83 14.94 5.88
CA ASN A 58 -4.55 14.61 6.51
C ASN A 58 -4.66 13.49 7.53
N THR A 59 -3.59 13.25 8.27
CA THR A 59 -3.52 12.22 9.31
C THR A 59 -4.54 12.43 10.42
N GLN A 60 -4.81 13.67 10.81
CA GLN A 60 -5.79 14.00 11.85
C GLN A 60 -7.21 13.61 11.39
N PHE A 61 -7.57 13.97 10.16
CA PHE A 61 -8.83 13.57 9.57
C PHE A 61 -9.04 12.04 9.58
N ILE A 62 -7.98 11.27 9.21
CA ILE A 62 -8.07 9.81 9.22
C ILE A 62 -8.25 9.27 10.65
N ARG A 63 -7.61 9.88 11.63
CA ARG A 63 -7.76 9.50 13.05
C ARG A 63 -9.21 9.69 13.50
N GLU A 64 -9.79 10.86 13.25
CA GLU A 64 -11.19 11.16 13.57
C GLU A 64 -12.15 10.20 12.87
N LEU A 65 -11.94 9.95 11.58
CA LEU A 65 -12.73 8.98 10.81
C LEU A 65 -12.66 7.56 11.42
N LEU A 66 -11.50 7.12 11.86
CA LEU A 66 -11.31 5.81 12.49
C LEU A 66 -11.96 5.75 13.89
N GLU A 67 -11.97 6.84 14.64
CA GLU A 67 -12.66 6.94 15.94
C GLU A 67 -14.18 6.87 15.76
N GLU A 68 -14.73 7.63 14.82
CA GLU A 68 -16.14 7.56 14.46
C GLU A 68 -16.53 6.16 13.98
N THR A 69 -15.68 5.55 13.13
CA THR A 69 -15.89 4.18 12.66
C THR A 69 -15.99 3.20 13.83
N ARG A 70 -15.07 3.28 14.82
CA ARG A 70 -15.13 2.41 16.00
C ARG A 70 -16.41 2.62 16.80
N HIS A 71 -16.83 3.88 16.99
CA HIS A 71 -18.03 4.21 17.73
C HIS A 71 -19.30 3.66 17.06
N HIS A 72 -19.43 3.85 15.76
CA HIS A 72 -20.59 3.35 15.00
C HIS A 72 -20.56 1.82 14.86
N ALA A 73 -19.39 1.23 14.62
CA ALA A 73 -19.25 -0.23 14.57
C ALA A 73 -19.64 -0.90 15.89
N LYS A 74 -19.28 -0.32 17.05
CA LYS A 74 -19.69 -0.84 18.35
C LYS A 74 -21.20 -0.86 18.54
N LYS A 75 -21.93 0.12 17.96
CA LYS A 75 -23.40 0.19 18.04
C LYS A 75 -24.10 -0.74 17.06
N GLN A 76 -23.61 -0.81 15.82
CA GLN A 76 -24.27 -1.53 14.73
C GLN A 76 -23.84 -3.00 14.63
N LEU A 77 -22.61 -3.32 15.09
CA LEU A 77 -21.97 -4.63 15.00
C LEU A 77 -21.39 -5.01 16.37
N PRO A 78 -22.24 -5.25 17.41
CA PRO A 78 -21.79 -5.44 18.78
C PRO A 78 -20.84 -6.65 18.95
N ASP A 79 -20.95 -7.67 18.10
CA ASP A 79 -20.11 -8.86 18.11
C ASP A 79 -18.76 -8.64 17.42
N LEU A 80 -18.54 -7.52 16.74
CA LEU A 80 -17.31 -7.21 16.05
C LEU A 80 -16.29 -6.56 16.99
N ASN A 81 -15.20 -7.27 17.32
CA ASN A 81 -14.04 -6.67 17.96
C ASN A 81 -13.17 -5.97 16.92
N LEU A 82 -13.42 -4.69 16.69
CA LEU A 82 -12.72 -3.85 15.73
C LEU A 82 -11.51 -3.18 16.36
N ARG A 83 -10.30 -3.43 15.79
CA ARG A 83 -9.08 -2.68 16.10
C ARG A 83 -8.69 -1.85 14.88
N THR A 84 -8.35 -0.59 15.09
CA THR A 84 -7.89 0.31 14.03
C THR A 84 -6.39 0.46 14.02
N VAL A 85 -5.81 0.66 12.84
CA VAL A 85 -4.40 0.94 12.63
C VAL A 85 -4.28 2.34 12.03
N GLU A 86 -3.72 3.26 12.79
CA GLU A 86 -3.53 4.65 12.36
C GLU A 86 -2.31 4.78 11.46
N PRO A 87 -2.42 5.47 10.32
CA PRO A 87 -1.28 5.76 9.49
C PRO A 87 -0.41 6.87 10.11
N LYS A 88 0.89 6.87 9.79
CA LYS A 88 1.82 7.94 10.17
C LYS A 88 1.75 9.16 9.24
N SER A 89 1.07 9.03 8.11
CA SER A 89 0.79 10.06 7.10
C SER A 89 -0.62 9.83 6.55
N SER A 90 -1.02 10.47 5.46
CA SER A 90 -2.32 10.22 4.80
C SER A 90 -2.50 8.76 4.31
N SER A 91 -1.45 7.96 4.30
CA SER A 91 -1.51 6.56 3.87
C SER A 91 -0.65 5.63 4.71
N LEU A 92 -1.08 4.38 4.84
CA LEU A 92 -0.31 3.31 5.48
C LEU A 92 0.91 2.95 4.63
N SER A 93 2.06 2.82 5.26
CA SER A 93 3.25 2.28 4.61
C SER A 93 3.13 0.76 4.45
N SER A 94 3.86 0.19 3.48
CA SER A 94 3.92 -1.27 3.30
C SER A 94 4.36 -1.99 4.57
N ALA A 95 5.28 -1.39 5.35
CA ALA A 95 5.72 -1.91 6.63
C ALA A 95 4.56 -1.95 7.66
N GLN A 96 3.78 -0.87 7.79
CA GLN A 96 2.63 -0.83 8.69
C GLN A 96 1.59 -1.88 8.30
N ILE A 97 1.29 -2.03 7.01
CA ILE A 97 0.33 -3.03 6.50
C ILE A 97 0.77 -4.46 6.87
N ILE A 98 2.06 -4.78 6.66
CA ILE A 98 2.62 -6.11 6.97
C ILE A 98 2.63 -6.36 8.48
N HIS A 99 3.22 -5.45 9.27
CA HIS A 99 3.42 -5.64 10.70
C HIS A 99 2.09 -5.65 11.48
N SER A 100 1.11 -4.84 11.05
CA SER A 100 -0.22 -4.86 11.66
C SER A 100 -1.06 -6.05 11.23
N GLY A 101 -0.62 -6.81 10.23
CA GLY A 101 -1.33 -7.99 9.72
C GLY A 101 -2.59 -7.66 8.94
N LEU A 102 -2.64 -6.49 8.29
CA LEU A 102 -3.82 -6.03 7.54
C LEU A 102 -4.12 -6.85 6.28
N LEU A 103 -3.16 -7.67 5.81
CA LEU A 103 -3.35 -8.61 4.70
C LEU A 103 -3.71 -10.02 5.15
N LYS A 104 -3.78 -10.26 6.46
CA LYS A 104 -4.22 -11.57 7.01
C LYS A 104 -5.74 -11.68 6.98
N THR A 105 -6.26 -12.89 7.22
CA THR A 105 -7.70 -13.15 7.26
C THR A 105 -8.48 -12.26 8.23
N SER A 106 -7.87 -11.84 9.34
CA SER A 106 -8.44 -10.91 10.31
C SER A 106 -8.05 -9.44 10.06
N GLY A 107 -7.50 -9.13 8.90
CA GLY A 107 -7.11 -7.78 8.51
C GLY A 107 -7.94 -7.23 7.36
N LEU A 108 -8.06 -5.92 7.30
CA LEU A 108 -8.69 -5.17 6.21
C LEU A 108 -7.93 -3.87 6.01
N SER A 109 -7.35 -3.69 4.84
CA SER A 109 -6.67 -2.44 4.45
C SER A 109 -7.48 -1.78 3.36
N LEU A 110 -8.22 -0.74 3.71
CA LEU A 110 -9.01 0.06 2.78
C LEU A 110 -8.21 1.28 2.31
N SER A 111 -8.36 1.62 1.04
CA SER A 111 -7.78 2.83 0.48
C SER A 111 -8.85 3.60 -0.29
N PHE A 112 -8.97 4.87 0.02
CA PHE A 112 -9.83 5.81 -0.68
C PHE A 112 -8.98 6.64 -1.63
N ILE A 113 -9.40 6.71 -2.89
CA ILE A 113 -8.85 7.63 -3.89
C ILE A 113 -9.92 8.68 -4.12
N ILE A 114 -9.65 9.91 -3.67
CA ILE A 114 -10.58 11.03 -3.73
C ILE A 114 -10.22 11.87 -4.93
N GLN A 115 -11.13 11.94 -5.88
CA GLN A 115 -11.05 12.76 -7.07
C GLN A 115 -12.11 13.87 -7.00
N GLU A 116 -12.05 14.80 -7.93
CA GLU A 116 -12.95 15.95 -7.93
C GLU A 116 -14.43 15.55 -7.92
N ASN A 117 -14.82 14.54 -8.69
CA ASN A 117 -16.20 14.13 -8.88
C ASN A 117 -16.54 12.75 -8.32
N GLN A 118 -15.57 11.99 -7.83
CA GLN A 118 -15.82 10.62 -7.37
C GLN A 118 -14.90 10.19 -6.22
N ILE A 119 -15.39 9.22 -5.47
CA ILE A 119 -14.64 8.49 -4.45
C ILE A 119 -14.51 7.05 -4.94
N ILE A 120 -13.28 6.55 -4.97
CA ILE A 120 -12.97 5.17 -5.33
C ILE A 120 -12.50 4.45 -4.08
N LEU A 121 -13.23 3.40 -3.68
CA LEU A 121 -12.86 2.53 -2.58
C LEU A 121 -12.15 1.29 -3.10
N THR A 122 -10.98 1.00 -2.53
CA THR A 122 -10.19 -0.18 -2.87
C THR A 122 -9.74 -0.91 -1.61
N GLN A 123 -9.49 -2.20 -1.74
CA GLN A 123 -8.87 -3.03 -0.71
C GLN A 123 -7.45 -3.40 -1.14
N THR A 124 -6.46 -3.12 -0.31
CA THR A 124 -5.09 -3.56 -0.55
C THR A 124 -5.02 -5.08 -0.43
N ILE A 125 -4.54 -5.74 -1.48
CA ILE A 125 -4.38 -7.19 -1.53
C ILE A 125 -2.92 -7.63 -1.46
N GLN A 126 -2.01 -6.76 -1.86
CA GLN A 126 -0.58 -7.07 -1.87
C GLN A 126 0.26 -5.81 -1.67
N VAL A 127 1.37 -5.95 -0.97
CA VAL A 127 2.44 -4.96 -0.86
C VAL A 127 3.78 -5.60 -1.18
N PRO A 128 4.81 -4.82 -1.57
CA PRO A 128 6.15 -5.34 -1.84
C PRO A 128 6.72 -6.11 -0.65
N ASN A 129 7.46 -7.18 -0.94
CA ASN A 129 8.14 -7.97 0.08
C ASN A 129 9.40 -7.23 0.57
N LEU A 130 9.25 -6.45 1.63
CA LEU A 130 10.33 -5.63 2.20
C LEU A 130 11.55 -6.45 2.61
N LYS A 131 11.35 -7.67 3.16
CA LYS A 131 12.46 -8.54 3.56
C LYS A 131 13.33 -8.95 2.37
N LYS A 132 12.70 -9.30 1.24
CA LYS A 132 13.44 -9.63 0.02
C LYS A 132 14.24 -8.44 -0.50
N TYR A 133 13.69 -7.23 -0.45
CA TYR A 133 14.43 -6.02 -0.83
C TYR A 133 15.61 -5.76 0.12
N THR A 134 15.40 -5.82 1.43
CA THR A 134 16.45 -5.63 2.43
C THR A 134 17.60 -6.63 2.24
N LEU A 135 17.30 -7.91 1.98
CA LEU A 135 18.33 -8.92 1.71
C LEU A 135 19.14 -8.61 0.44
N ARG A 136 18.48 -8.11 -0.61
CA ARG A 136 19.16 -7.74 -1.87
C ARG A 136 19.95 -6.43 -1.75
N ASP A 137 19.58 -5.56 -0.83
CA ASP A 137 20.24 -4.27 -0.62
C ASP A 137 21.44 -4.41 0.31
N TYR A 138 21.23 -4.95 1.50
CA TYR A 138 22.26 -5.05 2.55
C TYR A 138 22.91 -6.42 2.68
N GLY A 139 22.30 -7.48 2.19
CA GLY A 139 22.81 -8.86 2.27
C GLY A 139 23.76 -9.25 1.14
N LYS A 140 24.27 -8.30 0.36
CA LYS A 140 25.24 -8.57 -0.72
C LYS A 140 26.58 -9.03 -0.15
N PRO A 141 27.28 -9.97 -0.81
CA PRO A 141 28.60 -10.46 -0.36
C PRO A 141 29.67 -9.35 -0.26
N LYS A 142 29.56 -8.29 -1.05
CA LYS A 142 30.45 -7.11 -1.03
C LYS A 142 29.62 -5.83 -1.10
N PRO A 143 29.01 -5.37 0.01
CA PRO A 143 28.36 -4.08 0.03
C PRO A 143 29.43 -2.97 -0.08
N SER A 144 29.31 -2.09 -1.06
CA SER A 144 30.21 -0.94 -1.21
C SER A 144 29.56 0.31 -0.63
N GLY A 145 29.81 0.59 0.64
CA GLY A 145 29.31 1.83 1.28
C GLY A 145 29.98 3.12 0.77
N LYS A 146 31.15 3.00 0.09
CA LYS A 146 31.89 4.18 -0.41
C LYS A 146 31.43 4.69 -1.78
N ASN A 147 30.88 3.82 -2.63
CA ASN A 147 30.61 4.16 -4.04
C ASN A 147 29.11 4.35 -4.37
N GLY A 148 28.28 4.55 -3.38
CA GLY A 148 26.83 4.65 -3.61
C GLY A 148 26.28 3.42 -4.35
N MET A 149 25.34 2.70 -3.73
CA MET A 149 24.73 1.54 -4.38
C MET A 149 23.34 1.92 -4.91
N LEU A 150 23.04 1.50 -6.14
CA LEU A 150 21.69 1.62 -6.67
C LEU A 150 20.74 0.75 -5.84
N PRO A 151 19.65 1.29 -5.27
CA PRO A 151 18.68 0.48 -4.57
C PRO A 151 18.02 -0.57 -5.50
N PRO A 152 17.81 -1.81 -5.05
CA PRO A 152 17.21 -2.88 -5.87
C PRO A 152 15.86 -2.49 -6.50
N LYS A 153 15.06 -1.72 -5.78
CA LYS A 153 13.78 -1.23 -6.28
C LYS A 153 13.93 -0.29 -7.47
N LEU A 154 14.94 0.57 -7.45
CA LEU A 154 15.23 1.47 -8.57
C LEU A 154 15.80 0.70 -9.76
N ALA A 155 16.68 -0.29 -9.52
CA ALA A 155 17.15 -1.18 -10.57
C ALA A 155 16.00 -1.90 -11.29
N GLN A 156 15.01 -2.39 -10.56
CA GLN A 156 13.80 -2.98 -11.16
C GLN A 156 12.99 -1.98 -11.98
N ILE A 157 12.88 -0.73 -11.53
CA ILE A 157 12.21 0.32 -12.32
C ILE A 157 12.94 0.52 -13.64
N LEU A 158 14.28 0.62 -13.63
CA LEU A 158 15.08 0.79 -14.83
C LEU A 158 14.92 -0.39 -15.79
N LEU A 159 14.94 -1.63 -15.28
CA LEU A 159 14.68 -2.84 -16.08
C LEU A 159 13.30 -2.82 -16.71
N ASN A 160 12.26 -2.44 -15.96
CA ASN A 160 10.91 -2.34 -16.49
C ASN A 160 10.81 -1.26 -17.59
N LEU A 161 11.49 -0.12 -17.41
CA LEU A 161 11.50 0.97 -18.39
C LEU A 161 12.29 0.62 -19.66
N SER A 162 13.32 -0.26 -19.56
CA SER A 162 14.06 -0.73 -20.74
C SER A 162 13.22 -1.56 -21.71
N GLY A 163 12.06 -2.08 -21.22
CA GLY A 163 11.20 -2.96 -22.01
C GLY A 163 11.80 -4.35 -22.27
N THR A 164 12.96 -4.68 -21.69
CA THR A 164 13.62 -5.97 -21.85
C THR A 164 12.77 -7.08 -21.23
N LYS A 165 12.64 -8.18 -21.96
CA LYS A 165 11.81 -9.33 -21.57
C LYS A 165 12.68 -10.51 -21.14
N PRO A 166 12.14 -11.48 -20.37
CA PRO A 166 12.84 -12.72 -20.05
C PRO A 166 13.44 -13.39 -21.29
N GLY A 167 14.68 -13.85 -21.16
CA GLY A 167 15.45 -14.47 -22.26
C GLY A 167 16.17 -13.48 -23.19
N GLN A 168 16.01 -12.18 -22.99
CA GLN A 168 16.76 -11.16 -23.72
C GLN A 168 18.03 -10.74 -22.96
N THR A 169 18.92 -10.05 -23.64
CA THR A 169 20.18 -9.55 -23.06
C THR A 169 20.09 -8.07 -22.75
N ILE A 170 20.62 -7.67 -21.61
CA ILE A 170 20.78 -6.27 -21.20
C ILE A 170 22.26 -5.98 -21.00
N LEU A 171 22.70 -4.78 -21.38
CA LEU A 171 24.03 -4.25 -21.11
C LEU A 171 23.94 -3.10 -20.09
N ASP A 172 24.71 -3.22 -19.01
CA ASP A 172 24.91 -2.14 -18.05
C ASP A 172 26.40 -1.72 -18.07
N PRO A 173 26.74 -0.64 -18.80
CA PRO A 173 28.13 -0.19 -18.91
C PRO A 173 28.67 0.42 -17.62
N PHE A 174 27.82 0.71 -16.63
CA PHE A 174 28.19 1.30 -15.33
C PHE A 174 27.76 0.43 -14.16
N CYS A 175 27.88 -0.88 -14.29
CA CYS A 175 27.28 -1.88 -13.41
C CYS A 175 27.63 -1.74 -11.90
N GLY A 176 28.73 -1.07 -11.55
CA GLY A 176 29.15 -0.88 -10.16
C GLY A 176 29.16 -2.17 -9.36
N SER A 177 28.35 -2.26 -8.30
CA SER A 177 28.16 -3.48 -7.50
C SER A 177 27.21 -4.51 -8.12
N GLY A 178 26.81 -4.33 -9.38
CA GLY A 178 25.99 -5.28 -10.13
C GLY A 178 24.51 -5.32 -9.74
N THR A 179 23.96 -4.27 -9.16
CA THR A 179 22.54 -4.29 -8.70
C THR A 179 21.58 -4.49 -9.86
N VAL A 180 21.80 -3.83 -11.01
CA VAL A 180 20.94 -4.00 -12.20
C VAL A 180 21.05 -5.43 -12.72
N LEU A 181 22.25 -5.98 -12.80
CA LEU A 181 22.50 -7.36 -13.25
C LEU A 181 21.84 -8.38 -12.31
N GLN A 182 21.96 -8.15 -11.00
CA GLN A 182 21.27 -9.01 -10.00
C GLN A 182 19.76 -9.01 -10.18
N GLU A 183 19.14 -7.85 -10.36
CA GLU A 183 17.69 -7.75 -10.56
C GLU A 183 17.26 -8.28 -11.94
N ALA A 184 18.11 -8.16 -12.97
CA ALA A 184 17.90 -8.76 -14.28
C ALA A 184 17.85 -10.29 -14.20
N LEU A 185 18.86 -10.91 -13.56
CA LEU A 185 18.89 -12.36 -13.34
C LEU A 185 17.67 -12.88 -12.58
N LEU A 186 17.16 -12.13 -11.58
CA LEU A 186 15.95 -12.49 -10.85
C LEU A 186 14.66 -12.42 -11.73
N GLN A 187 14.73 -11.76 -12.87
CA GLN A 187 13.65 -11.66 -13.85
C GLN A 187 13.90 -12.55 -15.09
N ASN A 188 14.95 -13.39 -15.07
CA ASN A 188 15.37 -14.23 -16.18
C ASN A 188 15.76 -13.42 -17.45
N ILE A 189 16.32 -12.24 -17.27
CA ILE A 189 16.93 -11.39 -18.29
C ILE A 189 18.43 -11.63 -18.31
#